data_25389b72734af5714dc9e75b578aac7b
#
_entry.id   25389b72734af5714dc9e75b578aac7b
#
_cell.length_a   1.000
_cell.length_b   1.000
_cell.length_c   1.000
_cell.angle_alpha   90.00
_cell.angle_beta   90.00
_cell.angle_gamma   90.00
#
_symmetry.space_group_name_H-M   'P 1'
#
loop_
_entity.id
_entity.type
_entity.pdbx_description
1 polymer ?
#
loop_
_entity_poly.entity_id
_entity_poly.type
_entity_poly.pdbx_seq_one_letter_code
_entity_poly.pdbx_strand_id
1 'polypeptide(L)'
;MRPILRLAPFAMAADDATATRRRVERRGPVARVRDRRGTVELSGGRARRPRRSDLTDLIDTTEMYLRTILDLEEEGIVPLRARISERIGHSGPTVSQTVARMERDGLVVVSGDRHLELTPAGRSKAVHVMRKHRLAERLLADVIGLDWEYVHDEACRWEHVMSEQVERRLVEILGNPTHSPYGNPIPGLDELGVAPAAPFMQGVRNVLIALDDGDGAASGAIRRLAEPAQFDPELLAQFKDAGLVPGAVASFRRDGRSVRVEVEGRADTLELPAEIAGHLFIGD
;
A
#
# COMPACT_ATOMS: atom_id res chain seq x y z
N MET A 1 5.43 -29.95 20.16
CA MET A 1 4.33 -29.42 19.34
C MET A 1 4.52 -27.90 19.33
N ARG A 2 4.88 -27.33 18.19
CA ARG A 2 5.08 -25.88 18.04
C ARG A 2 3.73 -25.22 17.72
N PRO A 3 3.44 -24.03 18.24
CA PRO A 3 2.19 -23.34 17.87
C PRO A 3 2.24 -22.95 16.38
N ILE A 4 1.20 -23.32 15.64
CA ILE A 4 0.95 -22.89 14.27
C ILE A 4 0.02 -21.67 14.37
N LEU A 5 0.51 -20.50 13.94
CA LEU A 5 -0.32 -19.30 13.81
C LEU A 5 -1.18 -19.45 12.55
N ARG A 6 -2.49 -19.63 12.73
CA ARG A 6 -3.46 -19.70 11.61
C ARG A 6 -4.07 -18.34 11.38
N LEU A 7 -3.89 -17.82 10.18
CA LEU A 7 -4.61 -16.63 9.71
C LEU A 7 -6.08 -16.97 9.48
N ALA A 8 -6.97 -16.16 10.02
CA ALA A 8 -8.39 -16.26 9.73
C ALA A 8 -8.65 -15.91 8.25
N PRO A 9 -9.65 -16.54 7.59
CA PRO A 9 -10.00 -16.18 6.23
C PRO A 9 -10.45 -14.74 6.16
N PHE A 10 -9.94 -14.02 5.16
CA PHE A 10 -10.27 -12.63 4.83
C PHE A 10 -11.78 -12.51 4.59
N ALA A 11 -12.52 -11.98 5.56
CA ALA A 11 -13.90 -11.59 5.40
C ALA A 11 -13.94 -10.10 5.06
N MET A 12 -14.23 -9.77 3.81
CA MET A 12 -14.65 -8.42 3.43
C MET A 12 -15.88 -8.05 4.27
N ALA A 13 -15.71 -7.14 5.23
CA ALA A 13 -16.81 -6.61 6.01
C ALA A 13 -17.66 -5.72 5.13
N ALA A 14 -18.84 -6.22 4.75
CA ALA A 14 -19.94 -5.37 4.31
C ALA A 14 -20.44 -4.60 5.53
N ASP A 15 -20.43 -3.26 5.45
CA ASP A 15 -20.97 -2.36 6.46
C ASP A 15 -22.46 -2.66 6.70
N ASP A 16 -22.78 -3.25 7.84
CA ASP A 16 -24.14 -3.24 8.38
C ASP A 16 -24.27 -2.14 9.44
N ALA A 17 -24.97 -1.09 9.06
CA ALA A 17 -25.14 0.13 9.82
C ALA A 17 -26.33 0.00 10.79
N THR A 18 -26.17 -0.72 11.91
CA THR A 18 -27.05 -0.56 13.07
C THR A 18 -26.38 -1.01 14.37
N ALA A 19 -25.72 -0.11 15.07
CA ALA A 19 -25.41 -0.31 16.48
C ALA A 19 -25.43 1.00 17.28
N THR A 20 -26.29 1.01 18.22
CA THR A 20 -26.72 1.96 19.25
C THR A 20 -25.57 2.72 19.93
N ARG A 21 -25.67 4.06 19.92
CA ARG A 21 -24.79 5.01 20.61
C ARG A 21 -24.90 4.88 22.13
N ARG A 22 -23.81 4.56 22.82
CA ARG A 22 -23.59 5.00 24.21
C ARG A 22 -22.54 6.13 24.22
N ARG A 23 -23.00 7.29 24.69
CA ARG A 23 -22.27 8.54 24.85
C ARG A 23 -21.38 8.44 26.09
N VAL A 24 -20.08 8.56 25.96
CA VAL A 24 -19.16 8.82 27.07
C VAL A 24 -18.55 10.20 26.88
N GLU A 25 -19.02 11.18 27.65
CA GLU A 25 -18.41 12.50 27.75
C GLU A 25 -17.15 12.41 28.63
N ARG A 26 -15.99 12.69 28.08
CA ARG A 26 -14.79 13.01 28.86
C ARG A 26 -14.42 14.47 28.61
N ARG A 27 -14.62 15.31 29.64
CA ARG A 27 -14.13 16.69 29.71
C ARG A 27 -12.67 16.63 30.17
N GLY A 28 -11.74 17.11 29.34
CA GLY A 28 -10.36 17.40 29.75
C GLY A 28 -10.21 18.84 30.22
N PRO A 29 -9.23 19.16 31.08
CA PRO A 29 -9.11 20.47 31.74
C PRO A 29 -8.60 21.54 30.77
N VAL A 30 -9.30 22.70 30.80
CA VAL A 30 -8.91 23.93 30.11
C VAL A 30 -7.93 24.69 31.00
N ALA A 31 -6.70 24.90 30.52
CA ALA A 31 -5.74 25.78 31.19
C ALA A 31 -6.19 27.24 31.08
N ARG A 32 -6.33 27.94 32.24
CA ARG A 32 -6.61 29.38 32.32
C ARG A 32 -5.28 30.14 32.33
N VAL A 33 -5.01 30.90 31.28
CA VAL A 33 -4.00 31.96 31.30
C VAL A 33 -4.68 33.25 31.70
N ARG A 34 -4.27 33.87 32.79
CA ARG A 34 -4.71 35.22 33.19
C ARG A 34 -3.75 36.24 32.62
N ASP A 35 -4.24 37.12 31.77
CA ASP A 35 -3.56 38.38 31.43
C ASP A 35 -4.20 39.56 32.21
N ARG A 36 -3.37 40.57 32.49
CA ARG A 36 -3.63 41.69 33.41
C ARG A 36 -4.38 42.87 32.78
N ARG A 37 -5.35 42.67 31.91
CA ARG A 37 -6.25 43.75 31.46
C ARG A 37 -7.52 43.18 30.81
N GLY A 38 -8.65 43.41 31.48
CA GLY A 38 -9.96 43.61 30.83
C GLY A 38 -10.55 42.38 30.13
N THR A 39 -11.75 42.06 30.49
CA THR A 39 -12.67 41.11 29.86
C THR A 39 -12.65 41.17 28.35
N VAL A 40 -12.18 40.11 27.72
CA VAL A 40 -12.44 39.82 26.31
C VAL A 40 -13.49 38.70 26.25
N GLU A 41 -14.66 39.04 25.74
CA GLU A 41 -15.66 38.06 25.35
C GLU A 41 -15.09 37.21 24.19
N LEU A 42 -14.81 35.94 24.48
CA LEU A 42 -14.50 34.96 23.46
C LEU A 42 -15.82 34.45 22.86
N SER A 43 -16.20 35.00 21.72
CA SER A 43 -17.23 34.41 20.88
C SER A 43 -16.74 33.01 20.44
N GLY A 44 -17.35 31.97 21.04
CA GLY A 44 -17.03 30.58 20.73
C GLY A 44 -17.43 30.19 19.32
N GLY A 45 -16.57 30.46 18.36
CA GLY A 45 -16.63 29.79 17.07
C GLY A 45 -16.37 28.32 17.28
N ARG A 46 -17.41 27.47 17.26
CA ARG A 46 -17.27 26.02 17.19
C ARG A 46 -16.47 25.70 15.94
N ALA A 47 -15.22 25.29 16.08
CA ALA A 47 -14.47 24.67 15.00
C ALA A 47 -15.32 23.51 14.46
N ARG A 48 -15.80 23.63 13.24
CA ARG A 48 -16.54 22.58 12.53
C ARG A 48 -15.59 21.40 12.40
N ARG A 49 -15.92 20.26 13.00
CA ARG A 49 -15.23 18.99 12.67
C ARG A 49 -15.37 18.77 11.16
N PRO A 50 -14.28 18.51 10.45
CA PRO A 50 -14.37 18.20 9.03
C PRO A 50 -15.32 17.02 8.85
N ARG A 51 -16.23 17.14 7.90
CA ARG A 51 -17.15 16.04 7.56
C ARG A 51 -16.33 14.96 6.88
N ARG A 52 -16.74 13.70 7.01
CA ARG A 52 -16.10 12.55 6.36
C ARG A 52 -15.97 12.73 4.83
N SER A 53 -16.84 13.54 4.22
CA SER A 53 -16.79 14.00 2.82
C SER A 53 -15.60 14.91 2.51
N ASP A 54 -15.08 15.65 3.49
CA ASP A 54 -14.00 16.63 3.25
C ASP A 54 -12.62 15.93 3.15
N LEU A 55 -12.51 14.67 3.61
CA LEU A 55 -11.30 13.85 3.49
C LEU A 55 -11.27 13.05 2.17
N THR A 56 -12.42 12.72 1.60
CA THR A 56 -12.53 12.09 0.28
C THR A 56 -12.21 13.05 -0.87
N ASP A 57 -12.31 14.36 -0.67
CA ASP A 57 -11.93 15.38 -1.66
C ASP A 57 -10.40 15.51 -1.87
N LEU A 58 -9.58 14.90 -0.99
CA LEU A 58 -8.11 14.90 -1.11
C LEU A 58 -7.57 13.73 -1.94
N ILE A 59 -8.37 12.68 -2.15
CA ILE A 59 -7.95 11.50 -2.92
C ILE A 59 -8.34 11.71 -4.38
N ASP A 60 -7.35 11.86 -5.27
CA ASP A 60 -7.61 11.86 -6.71
C ASP A 60 -7.91 10.44 -7.19
N THR A 61 -9.19 10.18 -7.44
CA THR A 61 -9.66 8.87 -7.93
C THR A 61 -8.94 8.45 -9.22
N THR A 62 -8.58 9.40 -10.10
CA THR A 62 -7.86 9.11 -11.33
C THR A 62 -6.46 8.63 -11.04
N GLU A 63 -5.74 9.30 -10.13
CA GLU A 63 -4.41 8.92 -9.70
C GLU A 63 -4.40 7.53 -9.05
N MET A 64 -5.37 7.24 -8.17
CA MET A 64 -5.52 5.92 -7.55
C MET A 64 -5.69 4.81 -8.60
N TYR A 65 -6.52 5.02 -9.64
CA TYR A 65 -6.70 4.04 -10.72
C TYR A 65 -5.43 3.87 -11.57
N LEU A 66 -4.75 4.96 -11.92
CA LEU A 66 -3.50 4.91 -12.68
C LEU A 66 -2.42 4.16 -11.91
N ARG A 67 -2.30 4.41 -10.60
CA ARG A 67 -1.39 3.68 -9.71
C ARG A 67 -1.73 2.18 -9.69
N THR A 68 -3.01 1.82 -9.53
CA THR A 68 -3.45 0.42 -9.52
C THR A 68 -3.14 -0.31 -10.83
N ILE A 69 -3.26 0.37 -11.98
CA ILE A 69 -2.86 -0.22 -13.27
C ILE A 69 -1.35 -0.48 -13.29
N LEU A 70 -0.54 0.47 -12.82
CA LEU A 70 0.90 0.33 -12.73
C LEU A 70 1.31 -0.80 -11.78
N ASP A 71 0.65 -0.93 -10.61
CA ASP A 71 0.85 -2.04 -9.66
C ASP A 71 0.63 -3.40 -10.32
N LEU A 72 -0.47 -3.55 -11.05
CA LEU A 72 -0.77 -4.80 -11.77
C LEU A 72 0.32 -5.12 -12.80
N GLU A 73 0.77 -4.12 -13.57
CA GLU A 73 1.86 -4.29 -14.53
C GLU A 73 3.18 -4.68 -13.84
N GLU A 74 3.52 -4.06 -12.71
CA GLU A 74 4.72 -4.39 -11.92
C GLU A 74 4.72 -5.85 -11.47
N GLU A 75 3.56 -6.37 -11.05
CA GLU A 75 3.41 -7.77 -10.65
C GLU A 75 3.29 -8.75 -11.84
N GLY A 76 3.33 -8.26 -13.08
CA GLY A 76 3.13 -9.08 -14.28
C GLY A 76 1.68 -9.53 -14.47
N ILE A 77 0.73 -8.87 -13.83
CA ILE A 77 -0.70 -9.14 -13.93
C ILE A 77 -1.32 -8.24 -14.98
N VAL A 78 -2.03 -8.83 -15.94
CA VAL A 78 -2.73 -8.07 -16.99
C VAL A 78 -3.78 -7.17 -16.36
N PRO A 79 -3.73 -5.83 -16.57
CA PRO A 79 -4.70 -4.91 -16.01
C PRO A 79 -6.07 -5.06 -16.68
N LEU A 80 -7.05 -5.53 -15.92
CA LEU A 80 -8.44 -5.66 -16.33
C LEU A 80 -9.35 -4.88 -15.35
N ARG A 81 -10.51 -4.41 -15.83
CA ARG A 81 -11.49 -3.75 -14.95
C ARG A 81 -11.87 -4.58 -13.72
N ALA A 82 -11.97 -5.91 -13.88
CA ALA A 82 -12.24 -6.83 -12.78
C ALA A 82 -11.12 -6.79 -11.72
N ARG A 83 -9.86 -6.81 -12.16
CA ARG A 83 -8.69 -6.75 -11.27
C ARG A 83 -8.62 -5.43 -10.50
N ILE A 84 -8.95 -4.31 -11.17
CA ILE A 84 -9.05 -3.01 -10.49
C ILE A 84 -10.18 -3.04 -9.45
N SER A 85 -11.36 -3.59 -9.82
CA SER A 85 -12.48 -3.74 -8.89
C SER A 85 -12.10 -4.53 -7.62
N GLU A 86 -11.37 -5.62 -7.79
CA GLU A 86 -10.84 -6.45 -6.70
C GLU A 86 -9.85 -5.67 -5.82
N ARG A 87 -8.92 -4.89 -6.43
CA ARG A 87 -7.87 -4.16 -5.72
C ARG A 87 -8.38 -3.00 -4.88
N ILE A 88 -9.30 -2.20 -5.42
CA ILE A 88 -9.75 -0.96 -4.78
C ILE A 88 -11.15 -1.04 -4.19
N GLY A 89 -11.82 -2.19 -4.28
CA GLY A 89 -13.15 -2.42 -3.71
C GLY A 89 -14.29 -1.62 -4.38
N HIS A 90 -14.06 -1.04 -5.57
CA HIS A 90 -15.09 -0.31 -6.29
C HIS A 90 -15.99 -1.24 -7.10
N SER A 91 -17.28 -0.89 -7.21
CA SER A 91 -18.24 -1.66 -8.02
C SER A 91 -17.87 -1.65 -9.51
N GLY A 92 -18.17 -2.74 -10.23
CA GLY A 92 -17.92 -2.85 -11.67
C GLY A 92 -18.44 -1.66 -12.50
N PRO A 93 -19.68 -1.15 -12.28
CA PRO A 93 -20.16 0.06 -12.92
C PRO A 93 -19.30 1.30 -12.64
N THR A 94 -18.87 1.50 -11.39
CA THR A 94 -18.00 2.61 -10.99
C THR A 94 -16.65 2.53 -11.71
N VAL A 95 -16.03 1.34 -11.73
CA VAL A 95 -14.78 1.10 -12.45
C VAL A 95 -14.95 1.40 -13.94
N SER A 96 -16.05 0.93 -14.56
CA SER A 96 -16.29 1.14 -15.98
C SER A 96 -16.47 2.62 -16.33
N GLN A 97 -17.16 3.40 -15.50
CA GLN A 97 -17.32 4.84 -15.68
C GLN A 97 -15.99 5.60 -15.54
N THR A 98 -15.21 5.25 -14.54
CA THR A 98 -13.89 5.88 -14.30
C THR A 98 -12.93 5.58 -15.45
N VAL A 99 -12.85 4.31 -15.89
CA VAL A 99 -12.01 3.92 -17.03
C VAL A 99 -12.44 4.65 -18.31
N ALA A 100 -13.75 4.74 -18.60
CA ALA A 100 -14.24 5.48 -19.77
C ALA A 100 -13.92 6.98 -19.72
N ARG A 101 -13.86 7.58 -18.53
CA ARG A 101 -13.38 8.95 -18.34
C ARG A 101 -11.89 9.06 -18.63
N MET A 102 -11.07 8.18 -18.04
CA MET A 102 -9.61 8.16 -18.23
C MET A 102 -9.24 7.93 -19.70
N GLU A 103 -10.00 7.12 -20.44
CA GLU A 103 -9.82 6.89 -21.87
C GLU A 103 -10.10 8.16 -22.67
N ARG A 104 -11.21 8.88 -22.39
CA ARG A 104 -11.51 10.19 -23.00
C ARG A 104 -10.46 11.24 -22.69
N ASP A 105 -9.88 11.20 -21.47
CA ASP A 105 -8.85 12.12 -21.03
C ASP A 105 -7.46 11.74 -21.58
N GLY A 106 -7.36 10.66 -22.38
CA GLY A 106 -6.15 10.21 -23.04
C GLY A 106 -5.10 9.62 -22.07
N LEU A 107 -5.54 9.10 -20.91
CA LEU A 107 -4.65 8.51 -19.90
C LEU A 107 -4.51 6.99 -20.03
N VAL A 108 -5.54 6.32 -20.54
CA VAL A 108 -5.54 4.87 -20.78
C VAL A 108 -6.12 4.57 -22.16
N VAL A 109 -5.77 3.42 -22.70
CA VAL A 109 -6.38 2.81 -23.86
C VAL A 109 -7.01 1.48 -23.44
N VAL A 110 -8.21 1.19 -23.93
CA VAL A 110 -8.82 -0.12 -23.76
C VAL A 110 -8.57 -0.92 -25.04
N SER A 111 -7.74 -1.94 -24.95
CA SER A 111 -7.44 -2.82 -26.10
C SER A 111 -8.63 -3.71 -26.49
N GLY A 112 -8.58 -4.33 -27.68
CA GLY A 112 -9.65 -5.18 -28.21
C GLY A 112 -9.96 -6.40 -27.31
N ASP A 113 -9.02 -6.88 -26.54
CA ASP A 113 -9.14 -7.96 -25.55
C ASP A 113 -9.45 -7.44 -24.14
N ARG A 114 -9.84 -6.18 -24.01
CA ARG A 114 -10.25 -5.49 -22.78
C ARG A 114 -9.13 -5.20 -21.76
N HIS A 115 -7.86 -5.32 -22.16
CA HIS A 115 -6.75 -4.88 -21.33
C HIS A 115 -6.73 -3.36 -21.21
N LEU A 116 -6.27 -2.87 -20.08
CA LEU A 116 -6.06 -1.44 -19.84
C LEU A 116 -4.57 -1.15 -20.01
N GLU A 117 -4.26 -0.29 -20.95
CA GLU A 117 -2.89 0.13 -21.23
C GLU A 117 -2.71 1.59 -20.86
N LEU A 118 -1.68 1.91 -20.10
CA LEU A 118 -1.34 3.30 -19.79
C LEU A 118 -0.78 3.98 -21.04
N THR A 119 -1.36 5.11 -21.44
CA THR A 119 -0.72 5.99 -22.42
C THR A 119 0.58 6.59 -21.85
N PRO A 120 1.46 7.21 -22.65
CA PRO A 120 2.60 7.92 -22.09
C PRO A 120 2.23 8.95 -21.02
N ALA A 121 1.13 9.68 -21.21
CA ALA A 121 0.63 10.66 -20.23
C ALA A 121 0.09 9.96 -18.97
N GLY A 122 -0.66 8.86 -19.13
CA GLY A 122 -1.15 8.07 -18.01
C GLY A 122 -0.03 7.43 -17.22
N ARG A 123 0.97 6.89 -17.90
CA ARG A 123 2.18 6.30 -17.28
C ARG A 123 2.97 7.31 -16.47
N SER A 124 3.22 8.49 -17.02
CA SER A 124 3.91 9.57 -16.30
C SER A 124 3.17 9.91 -15.00
N LYS A 125 1.84 10.08 -15.05
CA LYS A 125 1.04 10.33 -13.83
C LYS A 125 1.11 9.16 -12.85
N ALA A 126 0.96 7.92 -13.31
CA ALA A 126 1.05 6.72 -12.46
C ALA A 126 2.41 6.62 -11.75
N VAL A 127 3.50 6.84 -12.49
CA VAL A 127 4.88 6.86 -11.96
C VAL A 127 5.04 7.95 -10.90
N HIS A 128 4.53 9.15 -11.14
CA HIS A 128 4.64 10.25 -10.17
C HIS A 128 3.91 9.93 -8.86
N VAL A 129 2.70 9.38 -8.93
CA VAL A 129 1.94 9.01 -7.73
C VAL A 129 2.64 7.88 -6.98
N MET A 130 3.05 6.82 -7.69
CA MET A 130 3.77 5.69 -7.09
C MET A 130 5.08 6.12 -6.44
N ARG A 131 5.84 7.03 -7.08
CA ARG A 131 7.07 7.58 -6.52
C ARG A 131 6.81 8.32 -5.21
N LYS A 132 5.80 9.20 -5.18
CA LYS A 132 5.39 9.92 -3.98
C LYS A 132 4.98 8.96 -2.86
N HIS A 133 4.21 7.95 -3.20
CA HIS A 133 3.79 6.92 -2.26
C HIS A 133 5.00 6.25 -1.60
N ARG A 134 5.89 5.68 -2.39
CA ARG A 134 7.06 4.92 -1.89
C ARG A 134 8.10 5.80 -1.20
N LEU A 135 8.23 7.07 -1.58
CA LEU A 135 9.03 8.05 -0.83
C LEU A 135 8.38 8.41 0.51
N ALA A 136 7.05 8.56 0.55
CA ALA A 136 6.32 8.75 1.81
C ALA A 136 6.48 7.56 2.75
N GLU A 137 6.38 6.33 2.24
CA GLU A 137 6.62 5.11 3.02
C GLU A 137 8.02 5.12 3.68
N ARG A 138 9.06 5.50 2.93
CA ARG A 138 10.44 5.61 3.46
C ARG A 138 10.54 6.68 4.54
N LEU A 139 9.95 7.87 4.32
CA LEU A 139 9.94 8.93 5.31
C LEU A 139 9.24 8.51 6.59
N LEU A 140 8.07 7.89 6.46
CA LEU A 140 7.25 7.43 7.59
C LEU A 140 7.96 6.36 8.41
N ALA A 141 8.57 5.38 7.74
CA ALA A 141 9.27 4.29 8.40
C ALA A 141 10.61 4.73 9.00
N ASP A 142 11.47 5.40 8.23
CA ASP A 142 12.87 5.59 8.59
C ASP A 142 13.14 6.85 9.42
N VAL A 143 12.34 7.90 9.24
CA VAL A 143 12.57 9.21 9.86
C VAL A 143 11.51 9.49 10.93
N ILE A 144 10.25 9.29 10.62
CA ILE A 144 9.14 9.53 11.56
C ILE A 144 9.05 8.39 12.58
N GLY A 145 9.43 7.15 12.18
CA GLY A 145 9.39 5.98 13.04
C GLY A 145 7.96 5.47 13.27
N LEU A 146 7.08 5.63 12.28
CA LEU A 146 5.74 5.05 12.32
C LEU A 146 5.85 3.52 12.31
N ASP A 147 5.02 2.84 13.09
CA ASP A 147 4.98 1.39 13.08
C ASP A 147 4.73 0.86 11.67
N TRP A 148 5.54 -0.13 11.27
CA TRP A 148 5.66 -0.61 9.89
C TRP A 148 4.31 -1.03 9.28
N GLU A 149 3.43 -1.61 10.08
CA GLU A 149 2.08 -2.04 9.72
C GLU A 149 1.13 -0.89 9.33
N TYR A 150 1.42 0.36 9.71
CA TYR A 150 0.58 1.54 9.39
C TYR A 150 1.17 2.45 8.32
N VAL A 151 2.39 2.15 7.86
CA VAL A 151 3.13 3.02 6.92
C VAL A 151 2.41 3.16 5.58
N HIS A 152 1.92 2.05 5.03
CA HIS A 152 1.22 2.04 3.74
C HIS A 152 -0.04 2.90 3.76
N ASP A 153 -0.90 2.71 4.75
CA ASP A 153 -2.16 3.47 4.89
C ASP A 153 -1.93 4.97 4.98
N GLU A 154 -0.89 5.39 5.68
CA GLU A 154 -0.57 6.81 5.81
C GLU A 154 0.05 7.37 4.51
N ALA A 155 0.90 6.60 3.83
CA ALA A 155 1.47 6.97 2.54
C ALA A 155 0.39 7.18 1.46
N CYS A 156 -0.67 6.36 1.45
CA CYS A 156 -1.83 6.53 0.57
C CYS A 156 -2.54 7.89 0.73
N ARG A 157 -2.47 8.50 1.91
CA ARG A 157 -3.03 9.84 2.15
C ARG A 157 -2.11 10.95 1.65
N TRP A 158 -0.80 10.73 1.66
CA TRP A 158 0.21 11.74 1.36
C TRP A 158 0.55 11.83 -0.13
N GLU A 159 0.41 10.74 -0.89
CA GLU A 159 0.80 10.66 -2.30
C GLU A 159 0.12 11.69 -3.21
N HIS A 160 -1.13 12.09 -2.87
CA HIS A 160 -1.91 13.02 -3.68
C HIS A 160 -1.63 14.50 -3.41
N VAL A 161 -0.96 14.81 -2.29
CA VAL A 161 -0.72 16.20 -1.86
C VAL A 161 0.75 16.61 -1.89
N MET A 162 1.66 15.66 -2.08
CA MET A 162 3.09 15.92 -2.12
C MET A 162 3.50 16.60 -3.44
N SER A 163 4.22 17.70 -3.34
CA SER A 163 4.79 18.39 -4.50
C SER A 163 6.15 17.80 -4.90
N GLU A 164 6.52 17.95 -6.17
CA GLU A 164 7.84 17.53 -6.67
C GLU A 164 9.01 18.18 -5.89
N GLN A 165 8.83 19.40 -5.42
CA GLN A 165 9.83 20.07 -4.60
C GLN A 165 10.07 19.33 -3.28
N VAL A 166 9.01 18.76 -2.68
CA VAL A 166 9.10 17.93 -1.49
C VAL A 166 9.75 16.58 -1.83
N GLU A 167 9.38 15.95 -2.95
CA GLU A 167 10.00 14.69 -3.40
C GLU A 167 11.52 14.82 -3.52
N ARG A 168 12.02 15.89 -4.19
CA ARG A 168 13.46 16.17 -4.32
C ARG A 168 14.14 16.27 -2.97
N ARG A 169 13.50 16.95 -2.02
CA ARG A 169 14.05 17.09 -0.67
C ARG A 169 14.03 15.79 0.12
N LEU A 170 13.00 14.97 -0.05
CA LEU A 170 12.92 13.65 0.56
C LEU A 170 14.02 12.72 0.05
N VAL A 171 14.26 12.71 -1.25
CA VAL A 171 15.36 11.92 -1.85
C VAL A 171 16.70 12.26 -1.21
N GLU A 172 17.00 13.55 -0.98
CA GLU A 172 18.22 13.98 -0.30
C GLU A 172 18.26 13.52 1.17
N ILE A 173 17.18 13.78 1.93
CA ILE A 173 17.10 13.45 3.38
C ILE A 173 17.24 11.94 3.59
N LEU A 174 16.64 11.14 2.71
CA LEU A 174 16.63 9.68 2.77
C LEU A 174 17.90 9.04 2.19
N GLY A 175 18.85 9.84 1.68
CA GLY A 175 20.10 9.33 1.13
C GLY A 175 19.95 8.57 -0.18
N ASN A 176 19.09 9.08 -1.08
CA ASN A 176 18.81 8.50 -2.40
C ASN A 176 18.24 7.06 -2.31
N PRO A 177 17.08 6.85 -1.67
CA PRO A 177 16.48 5.53 -1.54
C PRO A 177 16.05 5.02 -2.92
N THR A 178 16.26 3.72 -3.16
CA THR A 178 15.83 3.07 -4.42
C THR A 178 14.64 2.15 -4.22
N HIS A 179 14.30 1.79 -2.98
CA HIS A 179 13.22 0.88 -2.64
C HIS A 179 12.40 1.40 -1.45
N SER A 180 11.13 1.04 -1.39
CA SER A 180 10.25 1.27 -0.24
C SER A 180 10.61 0.35 0.95
N PRO A 181 10.05 0.56 2.15
CA PRO A 181 10.25 -0.33 3.29
C PRO A 181 9.77 -1.76 3.06
N TYR A 182 8.88 -1.96 2.08
CA TYR A 182 8.37 -3.27 1.67
C TYR A 182 9.18 -3.89 0.52
N GLY A 183 10.30 -3.27 0.14
CA GLY A 183 11.21 -3.74 -0.89
C GLY A 183 10.84 -3.39 -2.32
N ASN A 184 9.74 -2.67 -2.57
CA ASN A 184 9.29 -2.29 -3.90
C ASN A 184 10.16 -1.15 -4.47
N PRO A 185 10.64 -1.25 -5.72
CA PRO A 185 11.49 -0.22 -6.32
C PRO A 185 10.73 1.10 -6.49
N ILE A 186 11.37 2.23 -6.19
CA ILE A 186 10.79 3.56 -6.37
C ILE A 186 10.93 3.97 -7.83
N PRO A 187 9.84 4.11 -8.62
CA PRO A 187 9.93 4.45 -10.03
C PRO A 187 10.23 5.93 -10.28
N GLY A 188 10.72 6.27 -11.47
CA GLY A 188 10.87 7.66 -11.92
C GLY A 188 11.89 8.50 -11.14
N LEU A 189 12.86 7.88 -10.45
CA LEU A 189 13.90 8.59 -9.70
C LEU A 189 14.84 9.39 -10.61
N ASP A 190 15.00 8.97 -11.85
CA ASP A 190 15.78 9.66 -12.88
C ASP A 190 15.24 11.06 -13.19
N GLU A 191 13.93 11.27 -13.11
CA GLU A 191 13.30 12.60 -13.23
C GLU A 191 13.70 13.55 -12.08
N LEU A 192 14.11 12.99 -10.94
CA LEU A 192 14.62 13.74 -9.80
C LEU A 192 16.15 13.87 -9.80
N GLY A 193 16.83 13.36 -10.84
CA GLY A 193 18.28 13.41 -10.98
C GLY A 193 19.04 12.34 -10.19
N VAL A 194 18.37 11.27 -9.80
CA VAL A 194 18.94 10.12 -9.07
C VAL A 194 18.97 8.89 -9.98
N ALA A 195 19.86 7.94 -9.71
CA ALA A 195 19.91 6.70 -10.47
C ALA A 195 18.56 5.95 -10.37
N PRO A 196 18.02 5.46 -11.51
CA PRO A 196 16.77 4.73 -11.50
C PRO A 196 16.87 3.42 -10.71
N ALA A 197 15.79 3.04 -10.05
CA ALA A 197 15.69 1.71 -9.46
C ALA A 197 15.57 0.65 -10.56
N ALA A 198 15.96 -0.58 -10.23
CA ALA A 198 15.74 -1.73 -11.13
C ALA A 198 14.23 -1.99 -11.34
N PRO A 199 13.80 -2.52 -12.50
CA PRO A 199 12.41 -2.91 -12.72
C PRO A 199 11.90 -3.88 -11.65
N PHE A 200 10.59 -3.83 -11.39
CA PHE A 200 9.98 -4.61 -10.30
C PHE A 200 10.28 -6.12 -10.40
N MET A 201 10.21 -6.73 -11.55
CA MET A 201 10.45 -8.18 -11.72
C MET A 201 11.92 -8.57 -11.88
N GLN A 202 12.86 -7.62 -11.86
CA GLN A 202 14.27 -7.94 -12.03
C GLN A 202 14.87 -8.60 -10.79
N GLY A 203 15.44 -9.81 -10.95
CA GLY A 203 16.12 -10.56 -9.90
C GLY A 203 15.18 -11.09 -8.81
N VAL A 204 13.91 -11.26 -9.14
CA VAL A 204 12.92 -11.81 -8.22
C VAL A 204 11.94 -12.74 -8.93
N ARG A 205 11.39 -13.68 -8.17
CA ARG A 205 10.29 -14.55 -8.60
C ARG A 205 9.12 -14.48 -7.62
N ASN A 206 7.91 -14.52 -8.15
CA ASN A 206 6.71 -14.69 -7.34
C ASN A 206 6.76 -16.03 -6.60
N VAL A 207 6.38 -16.05 -5.32
CA VAL A 207 6.42 -17.26 -4.49
C VAL A 207 5.59 -18.40 -5.07
N LEU A 208 4.39 -18.13 -5.61
CA LEU A 208 3.55 -19.20 -6.18
C LEU A 208 4.19 -19.82 -7.43
N ILE A 209 4.80 -19.00 -8.29
CA ILE A 209 5.54 -19.47 -9.46
C ILE A 209 6.75 -20.31 -9.02
N ALA A 210 7.49 -19.83 -8.01
CA ALA A 210 8.63 -20.57 -7.48
C ALA A 210 8.23 -21.92 -6.85
N LEU A 211 7.05 -21.99 -6.21
CA LEU A 211 6.49 -23.24 -5.69
C LEU A 211 6.07 -24.20 -6.80
N ASP A 212 5.49 -23.70 -7.89
CA ASP A 212 5.09 -24.52 -9.03
C ASP A 212 6.31 -25.11 -9.74
N ASP A 213 7.38 -24.33 -9.91
CA ASP A 213 8.66 -24.76 -10.51
C ASP A 213 9.44 -25.74 -9.58
N GLY A 214 9.24 -25.65 -8.27
CA GLY A 214 10.00 -26.37 -7.24
C GLY A 214 9.24 -27.55 -6.60
N ASP A 215 8.32 -28.19 -7.31
CA ASP A 215 7.53 -29.31 -6.80
C ASP A 215 6.83 -29.03 -5.45
N GLY A 216 6.31 -27.81 -5.29
CA GLY A 216 5.61 -27.38 -4.08
C GLY A 216 6.53 -26.85 -2.97
N ALA A 217 7.83 -26.68 -3.22
CA ALA A 217 8.80 -26.09 -2.29
C ALA A 217 9.63 -24.99 -2.96
N ALA A 218 9.88 -23.92 -2.24
CA ALA A 218 10.72 -22.83 -2.67
C ALA A 218 11.45 -22.22 -1.47
N SER A 219 12.60 -21.55 -1.70
CA SER A 219 13.30 -20.80 -0.66
C SER A 219 14.04 -19.63 -1.30
N GLY A 220 14.23 -18.57 -0.53
CA GLY A 220 14.97 -17.40 -0.97
C GLY A 220 14.83 -16.22 -0.02
N ALA A 221 15.60 -15.18 -0.25
CA ALA A 221 15.44 -13.94 0.49
C ALA A 221 14.18 -13.21 0.04
N ILE A 222 13.35 -12.79 0.99
CA ILE A 222 12.21 -11.91 0.71
C ILE A 222 12.75 -10.62 0.12
N ARG A 223 12.30 -10.29 -1.07
CA ARG A 223 12.69 -9.06 -1.77
C ARG A 223 11.61 -8.03 -1.77
N ARG A 224 10.34 -8.45 -1.96
CA ARG A 224 9.21 -7.55 -2.14
C ARG A 224 7.93 -8.10 -1.54
N LEU A 225 7.18 -7.23 -0.92
CA LEU A 225 5.77 -7.43 -0.60
C LEU A 225 4.99 -6.50 -1.53
N ALA A 226 4.23 -7.05 -2.48
CA ALA A 226 3.40 -6.24 -3.36
C ALA A 226 2.30 -5.51 -2.59
N GLU A 227 1.77 -4.45 -3.17
CA GLU A 227 0.80 -3.55 -2.53
C GLU A 227 -0.38 -4.27 -1.83
N PRO A 228 -1.01 -5.33 -2.42
CA PRO A 228 -2.13 -5.99 -1.74
C PRO A 228 -1.78 -6.66 -0.41
N ALA A 229 -0.52 -7.07 -0.22
CA ALA A 229 -0.07 -7.59 1.07
C ALA A 229 0.11 -6.50 2.13
N GLN A 230 0.03 -5.22 1.74
CA GLN A 230 0.26 -4.06 2.61
C GLN A 230 -1.04 -3.42 3.11
N PHE A 231 -2.20 -3.79 2.55
CA PHE A 231 -3.49 -3.20 2.91
C PHE A 231 -4.04 -3.64 4.27
N ASP A 232 -3.51 -4.72 4.84
CA ASP A 232 -3.98 -5.25 6.12
C ASP A 232 -2.90 -5.06 7.20
N PRO A 233 -3.07 -4.09 8.12
CA PRO A 233 -2.13 -3.86 9.21
C PRO A 233 -1.96 -5.07 10.15
N GLU A 234 -3.01 -5.89 10.34
CA GLU A 234 -2.91 -7.09 11.17
C GLU A 234 -2.04 -8.16 10.50
N LEU A 235 -2.14 -8.31 9.18
CA LEU A 235 -1.28 -9.18 8.39
C LEU A 235 0.18 -8.70 8.43
N LEU A 236 0.41 -7.41 8.22
CA LEU A 236 1.76 -6.83 8.30
C LEU A 236 2.38 -6.98 9.69
N ALA A 237 1.60 -6.80 10.76
CA ALA A 237 2.07 -7.04 12.12
C ALA A 237 2.49 -8.51 12.32
N GLN A 238 1.70 -9.46 11.82
CA GLN A 238 2.06 -10.89 11.86
C GLN A 238 3.33 -11.19 11.06
N PHE A 239 3.51 -10.58 9.90
CA PHE A 239 4.73 -10.72 9.10
C PHE A 239 5.94 -10.19 9.87
N LYS A 240 5.83 -9.01 10.46
CA LYS A 240 6.89 -8.38 11.28
C LYS A 240 7.26 -9.26 12.47
N ASP A 241 6.28 -9.75 13.22
CA ASP A 241 6.49 -10.60 14.40
C ASP A 241 7.18 -11.92 14.04
N ALA A 242 6.77 -12.53 12.92
CA ALA A 242 7.40 -13.75 12.38
C ALA A 242 8.76 -13.46 11.70
N GLY A 243 9.13 -12.20 11.49
CA GLY A 243 10.35 -11.81 10.78
C GLY A 243 10.27 -11.94 9.26
N LEU A 244 9.05 -12.07 8.69
CA LEU A 244 8.83 -12.14 7.25
C LEU A 244 8.85 -10.72 6.65
N VAL A 245 10.03 -10.15 6.55
CA VAL A 245 10.27 -8.78 6.08
C VAL A 245 11.32 -8.77 4.94
N PRO A 246 11.40 -7.73 4.11
CA PRO A 246 12.41 -7.64 3.07
C PRO A 246 13.84 -7.86 3.62
N GLY A 247 14.59 -8.74 2.96
CA GLY A 247 15.92 -9.17 3.36
C GLY A 247 15.97 -10.46 4.16
N ALA A 248 14.90 -10.88 4.82
CA ALA A 248 14.86 -12.15 5.53
C ALA A 248 14.87 -13.34 4.56
N VAL A 249 15.55 -14.41 4.92
CA VAL A 249 15.52 -15.67 4.16
C VAL A 249 14.37 -16.53 4.69
N ALA A 250 13.56 -17.05 3.79
CA ALA A 250 12.42 -17.90 4.15
C ALA A 250 12.30 -19.11 3.23
N SER A 251 11.74 -20.18 3.77
CA SER A 251 11.34 -21.39 3.04
C SER A 251 9.82 -21.46 2.95
N PHE A 252 9.33 -21.84 1.78
CA PHE A 252 7.93 -21.92 1.45
C PHE A 252 7.60 -23.37 1.06
N ARG A 253 6.45 -23.85 1.49
CA ARG A 253 5.94 -25.18 1.11
C ARG A 253 4.44 -25.12 0.89
N ARG A 254 3.99 -25.64 -0.25
CA ARG A 254 2.55 -25.75 -0.53
C ARG A 254 1.91 -26.77 0.43
N ASP A 255 0.79 -26.39 1.02
CA ASP A 255 -0.02 -27.24 1.91
C ASP A 255 -1.51 -27.05 1.56
N GLY A 256 -1.97 -27.83 0.58
CA GLY A 256 -3.32 -27.69 0.03
C GLY A 256 -3.56 -26.32 -0.61
N ARG A 257 -4.46 -25.53 0.01
CA ARG A 257 -4.79 -24.16 -0.43
C ARG A 257 -3.96 -23.09 0.28
N SER A 258 -3.08 -23.48 1.18
CA SER A 258 -2.20 -22.59 1.92
C SER A 258 -0.73 -22.83 1.55
N VAL A 259 0.10 -21.89 2.01
CA VAL A 259 1.55 -21.95 1.90
C VAL A 259 2.11 -21.83 3.30
N ARG A 260 2.85 -22.84 3.74
CA ARG A 260 3.60 -22.81 4.98
C ARG A 260 4.89 -22.06 4.76
N VAL A 261 5.19 -21.13 5.67
CA VAL A 261 6.37 -20.25 5.60
C VAL A 261 7.18 -20.40 6.89
N GLU A 262 8.46 -20.66 6.73
CA GLU A 262 9.43 -20.73 7.82
C GLU A 262 10.54 -19.71 7.54
N VAL A 263 10.72 -18.76 8.45
CA VAL A 263 11.76 -17.72 8.34
C VAL A 263 13.02 -18.21 9.04
N GLU A 264 14.18 -18.07 8.40
CA GLU A 264 15.47 -18.50 8.95
C GLU A 264 15.75 -17.81 10.30
N GLY A 265 16.16 -18.59 11.29
CA GLY A 265 16.44 -18.09 12.64
C GLY A 265 15.21 -17.79 13.49
N ARG A 266 13.99 -18.09 13.00
CA ARG A 266 12.74 -17.97 13.75
C ARG A 266 12.18 -19.33 14.10
N ALA A 267 11.49 -19.40 15.25
CA ALA A 267 10.87 -20.66 15.70
C ALA A 267 9.44 -20.82 15.18
N ASP A 268 8.79 -19.73 14.86
CA ASP A 268 7.39 -19.68 14.46
C ASP A 268 7.24 -19.99 12.96
N THR A 269 6.15 -20.69 12.64
CA THR A 269 5.76 -21.00 11.27
C THR A 269 4.48 -20.26 10.95
N LEU A 270 4.44 -19.58 9.80
CA LEU A 270 3.22 -18.95 9.27
C LEU A 270 2.52 -19.92 8.31
N GLU A 271 1.19 -19.86 8.31
CA GLU A 271 0.36 -20.49 7.29
C GLU A 271 -0.40 -19.40 6.54
N LEU A 272 -0.02 -19.16 5.29
CA LEU A 272 -0.59 -18.09 4.45
C LEU A 272 -1.58 -18.67 3.45
N PRO A 273 -2.75 -18.06 3.23
CA PRO A 273 -3.55 -18.33 2.04
C PRO A 273 -2.70 -18.14 0.77
N ALA A 274 -2.92 -19.00 -0.23
CA ALA A 274 -2.17 -18.91 -1.49
C ALA A 274 -2.30 -17.51 -2.15
N GLU A 275 -3.46 -16.87 -2.00
CA GLU A 275 -3.70 -15.51 -2.49
C GLU A 275 -2.71 -14.51 -1.88
N ILE A 276 -2.47 -14.58 -0.57
CA ILE A 276 -1.50 -13.72 0.12
C ILE A 276 -0.07 -14.08 -0.27
N ALA A 277 0.27 -15.37 -0.33
CA ALA A 277 1.59 -15.83 -0.76
C ALA A 277 1.93 -15.39 -2.20
N GLY A 278 0.90 -15.21 -3.05
CA GLY A 278 1.01 -14.68 -4.41
C GLY A 278 1.45 -13.21 -4.49
N HIS A 279 1.50 -12.49 -3.36
CA HIS A 279 1.99 -11.11 -3.29
C HIS A 279 3.39 -11.00 -2.66
N LEU A 280 4.03 -12.14 -2.43
CA LEU A 280 5.42 -12.21 -1.96
C LEU A 280 6.36 -12.56 -3.11
N PHE A 281 7.50 -11.89 -3.14
CA PHE A 281 8.54 -12.11 -4.15
C PHE A 281 9.87 -12.40 -3.45
N ILE A 282 10.53 -13.46 -3.89
CA ILE A 282 11.84 -13.89 -3.39
C ILE A 282 12.92 -13.64 -4.43
N GLY A 283 14.14 -13.44 -3.96
CA GLY A 283 15.32 -13.34 -4.82
C GLY A 283 15.60 -14.66 -5.50
N ASP A 284 16.11 -14.57 -6.75
CA ASP A 284 16.61 -15.70 -7.52
C ASP A 284 17.83 -16.34 -6.89
#